data_f8bba96dc4c95f04cc5d109d9c500eef
#
_entry.id   f8bba96dc4c95f04cc5d109d9c500eef
#
_cell.length_a   1.000
_cell.length_b   1.000
_cell.length_c   1.000
_cell.angle_alpha   90.00
_cell.angle_beta   90.00
_cell.angle_gamma   90.00
#
_symmetry.space_group_name_H-M   'P 1'
#
loop_
_entity.id
_entity.type
_entity.pdbx_description
1 polymer ?
#
loop_
_entity_poly.entity_id
_entity_poly.type
_entity_poly.pdbx_seq_one_letter_code
_entity_poly.pdbx_strand_id
1 'polypeptide(L)'
;GLQLSYAYRKELDNGKRGTGISLGVYQSSLDGTSLNPASSGDPALPTADAQGSALDVGFGVYFNNEDAYIGLSSSNITEPTIEWENATTQKLVRHYYLISGYYHQISNTISLNPSIFLKSDGVTSQLDINTNLIYDDKIWGGLSYRLGESIVILSGMNITEDLKFGVSYDVVVNSIKQNSLEFMLGYCFKI
;
A
#
# COMPACT_ATOMS: atom_id res chain seq x y z
N GLY A 1 1.56 8.71 -11.42
CA GLY A 1 2.99 8.34 -11.25
C GLY A 1 3.30 7.02 -11.91
N LEU A 2 4.58 6.77 -12.11
CA LEU A 2 5.13 5.51 -12.60
C LEU A 2 6.21 5.05 -11.62
N GLN A 3 6.22 3.75 -11.27
CA GLN A 3 7.21 3.16 -10.39
C GLN A 3 7.76 1.87 -11.01
N LEU A 4 9.07 1.71 -10.97
CA LEU A 4 9.78 0.50 -11.32
C LEU A 4 10.42 -0.08 -10.07
N SER A 5 10.31 -1.39 -9.90
CA SER A 5 10.89 -2.09 -8.75
C SER A 5 11.72 -3.26 -9.22
N TYR A 6 12.86 -3.45 -8.58
CA TYR A 6 13.73 -4.60 -8.76
C TYR A 6 13.96 -5.28 -7.41
N ALA A 7 13.85 -6.61 -7.38
CA ALA A 7 14.10 -7.40 -6.18
C ALA A 7 15.05 -8.55 -6.46
N TYR A 8 16.11 -8.63 -5.67
CA TYR A 8 17.01 -9.76 -5.62
C TYR A 8 16.53 -10.75 -4.56
N ARG A 9 16.37 -12.01 -4.94
CA ARG A 9 15.93 -13.10 -4.05
C ARG A 9 17.06 -14.10 -3.85
N LYS A 10 17.29 -14.48 -2.60
CA LYS A 10 18.28 -15.49 -2.22
C LYS A 10 17.59 -16.57 -1.39
N GLU A 11 17.82 -17.83 -1.76
CA GLU A 11 17.42 -18.98 -0.95
C GLU A 11 18.39 -19.13 0.21
N LEU A 12 17.85 -19.43 1.37
CA LEU A 12 18.54 -19.72 2.62
C LEU A 12 18.06 -21.09 3.12
N ASP A 13 18.81 -21.71 4.02
CA ASP A 13 18.47 -23.05 4.56
C ASP A 13 17.08 -23.09 5.24
N ASN A 14 16.63 -21.96 5.78
CA ASN A 14 15.37 -21.84 6.53
C ASN A 14 14.31 -20.95 5.86
N GLY A 15 14.48 -20.62 4.57
CA GLY A 15 13.52 -19.79 3.84
C GLY A 15 14.13 -18.98 2.72
N LYS A 16 13.41 -17.94 2.26
CA LYS A 16 13.84 -17.07 1.17
C LYS A 16 13.92 -15.63 1.64
N ARG A 17 14.99 -14.94 1.29
CA ARG A 17 15.17 -13.52 1.55
C ARG A 17 15.07 -12.74 0.24
N GLY A 18 14.24 -11.71 0.22
CA GLY A 18 14.18 -10.69 -0.82
C GLY A 18 14.79 -9.38 -0.35
N THR A 19 15.50 -8.69 -1.23
CA THR A 19 15.95 -7.31 -1.01
C THR A 19 15.62 -6.53 -2.26
N GLY A 20 14.89 -5.43 -2.13
CA GLY A 20 14.35 -4.68 -3.26
C GLY A 20 14.64 -3.19 -3.16
N ILE A 21 14.71 -2.59 -4.34
CA ILE A 21 14.75 -1.14 -4.52
C ILE A 21 13.66 -0.74 -5.50
N SER A 22 13.04 0.39 -5.28
CA SER A 22 12.10 1.01 -6.21
C SER A 22 12.53 2.42 -6.57
N LEU A 23 12.30 2.78 -7.83
CA LEU A 23 12.49 4.12 -8.37
C LEU A 23 11.19 4.53 -9.05
N GLY A 24 10.70 5.71 -8.74
CA GLY A 24 9.44 6.21 -9.27
C GLY A 24 9.47 7.70 -9.56
N VAL A 25 8.48 8.12 -10.34
CA VAL A 25 8.13 9.52 -10.54
C VAL A 25 6.72 9.74 -10.01
N TYR A 26 6.60 10.56 -9.01
CA TYR A 26 5.33 11.03 -8.51
C TYR A 26 4.95 12.31 -9.24
N GLN A 27 3.72 12.38 -9.73
CA GLN A 27 3.16 13.57 -10.35
C GLN A 27 1.92 13.99 -9.56
N SER A 28 1.84 15.29 -9.28
CA SER A 28 0.69 15.91 -8.64
C SER A 28 0.21 17.07 -9.51
N SER A 29 -1.11 17.17 -9.69
CA SER A 29 -1.74 18.30 -10.33
C SER A 29 -2.81 18.88 -9.41
N LEU A 30 -2.91 20.19 -9.39
CA LEU A 30 -3.90 20.93 -8.63
C LEU A 30 -4.64 21.85 -9.60
N ASP A 31 -5.96 21.67 -9.72
CA ASP A 31 -6.83 22.56 -10.47
C ASP A 31 -7.08 23.82 -9.63
N GLY A 32 -6.29 24.87 -9.87
CA GLY A 32 -6.42 26.15 -9.18
C GLY A 32 -7.69 26.91 -9.53
N THR A 33 -8.30 26.60 -10.68
CA THR A 33 -9.53 27.29 -11.13
C THR A 33 -10.77 26.86 -10.37
N SER A 34 -10.76 25.64 -9.83
CA SER A 34 -11.86 25.10 -9.01
C SER A 34 -11.79 25.50 -7.53
N LEU A 35 -10.68 26.10 -7.10
CA LEU A 35 -10.49 26.53 -5.72
C LEU A 35 -11.28 27.81 -5.43
N ASN A 36 -12.00 27.82 -4.33
CA ASN A 36 -12.72 28.99 -3.83
C ASN A 36 -12.06 29.48 -2.53
N PRO A 37 -11.01 30.34 -2.63
CA PRO A 37 -10.27 30.78 -1.46
C PRO A 37 -11.11 31.66 -0.57
N ALA A 38 -10.97 31.55 0.75
CA ALA A 38 -11.65 32.37 1.73
C ALA A 38 -11.25 33.86 1.64
N SER A 39 -10.06 34.14 1.11
CA SER A 39 -9.61 35.49 0.77
C SER A 39 -9.10 35.52 -0.70
N SER A 40 -9.56 36.50 -1.46
CA SER A 40 -9.11 36.67 -2.84
C SER A 40 -7.64 37.12 -2.87
N GLY A 41 -6.82 36.40 -3.65
CA GLY A 41 -5.41 36.70 -3.82
C GLY A 41 -4.48 36.06 -2.78
N ASP A 42 -4.87 34.96 -2.16
CA ASP A 42 -3.99 34.17 -1.31
C ASP A 42 -2.81 33.63 -2.15
N PRO A 43 -1.56 34.07 -1.86
CA PRO A 43 -0.40 33.65 -2.65
C PRO A 43 -0.02 32.17 -2.44
N ALA A 44 -0.62 31.50 -1.47
CA ALA A 44 -0.39 30.07 -1.22
C ALA A 44 -1.23 29.17 -2.14
N LEU A 45 -2.23 29.72 -2.82
CA LEU A 45 -3.12 28.98 -3.71
C LEU A 45 -2.86 29.37 -5.18
N PRO A 46 -2.67 28.40 -6.07
CA PRO A 46 -2.56 28.68 -7.48
C PRO A 46 -3.89 29.19 -8.04
N THR A 47 -3.85 30.19 -8.89
CA THR A 47 -5.02 30.74 -9.61
C THR A 47 -5.27 30.05 -10.94
N ALA A 48 -4.37 29.19 -11.37
CA ALA A 48 -4.42 28.37 -12.58
C ALA A 48 -4.01 26.94 -12.24
N ASP A 49 -4.17 26.04 -13.22
CA ASP A 49 -3.70 24.64 -13.06
C ASP A 49 -2.20 24.62 -12.80
N ALA A 50 -1.82 23.97 -11.73
CA ALA A 50 -0.43 23.78 -11.34
C ALA A 50 -0.07 22.31 -11.36
N GLN A 51 1.09 21.98 -11.92
CA GLN A 51 1.61 20.62 -12.00
C GLN A 51 3.02 20.58 -11.41
N GLY A 52 3.33 19.48 -10.75
CA GLY A 52 4.65 19.25 -10.22
C GLY A 52 4.99 17.76 -10.22
N SER A 53 6.27 17.46 -10.27
CA SER A 53 6.75 16.08 -10.21
C SER A 53 7.94 15.96 -9.26
N ALA A 54 8.09 14.76 -8.69
CA ALA A 54 9.23 14.44 -7.83
C ALA A 54 9.67 12.99 -8.04
N LEU A 55 10.98 12.74 -7.84
CA LEU A 55 11.52 11.40 -7.87
C LEU A 55 11.30 10.72 -6.52
N ASP A 56 10.75 9.51 -6.56
CA ASP A 56 10.56 8.65 -5.39
C ASP A 56 11.56 7.50 -5.40
N VAL A 57 12.15 7.25 -4.24
CA VAL A 57 13.05 6.12 -4.00
C VAL A 57 12.51 5.31 -2.83
N GLY A 58 12.43 4.01 -3.02
CA GLY A 58 12.04 3.08 -1.96
C GLY A 58 13.05 1.94 -1.81
N PHE A 59 13.07 1.34 -0.63
CA PHE A 59 13.89 0.19 -0.30
C PHE A 59 13.09 -0.77 0.59
N GLY A 60 13.33 -2.08 0.42
CA GLY A 60 12.67 -3.07 1.26
C GLY A 60 13.47 -4.36 1.40
N VAL A 61 13.23 -5.04 2.50
CA VAL A 61 13.69 -6.40 2.78
C VAL A 61 12.50 -7.26 3.15
N TYR A 62 12.52 -8.50 2.71
CA TYR A 62 11.46 -9.46 2.95
C TYR A 62 12.06 -10.83 3.22
N PHE A 63 11.54 -11.52 4.20
CA PHE A 63 11.86 -12.91 4.49
C PHE A 63 10.58 -13.73 4.56
N ASN A 64 10.60 -14.91 3.99
CA ASN A 64 9.53 -15.88 4.16
C ASN A 64 10.07 -17.31 4.19
N ASN A 65 9.37 -18.17 4.90
CA ASN A 65 9.48 -19.61 4.83
C ASN A 65 8.12 -20.22 4.48
N GLU A 66 7.93 -21.51 4.75
CA GLU A 66 6.66 -22.22 4.49
C GLU A 66 5.51 -21.70 5.36
N ASP A 67 5.81 -21.31 6.61
CA ASP A 67 4.79 -20.97 7.60
C ASP A 67 4.61 -19.47 7.82
N ALA A 68 5.66 -18.67 7.65
CA ALA A 68 5.65 -17.28 8.09
C ALA A 68 6.38 -16.34 7.15
N TYR A 69 6.04 -15.05 7.24
CA TYR A 69 6.75 -14.01 6.53
C TYR A 69 6.87 -12.74 7.37
N ILE A 70 7.92 -11.98 7.08
CA ILE A 70 8.13 -10.64 7.62
C ILE A 70 8.76 -9.76 6.55
N GLY A 71 8.29 -8.53 6.44
CA GLY A 71 8.81 -7.53 5.51
C GLY A 71 8.92 -6.17 6.16
N LEU A 72 10.00 -5.47 5.83
CA LEU A 72 10.26 -4.09 6.20
C LEU A 72 10.53 -3.30 4.93
N SER A 73 9.91 -2.14 4.80
CA SER A 73 10.19 -1.25 3.67
C SER A 73 10.03 0.21 4.04
N SER A 74 10.62 1.07 3.21
CA SER A 74 10.45 2.51 3.29
C SER A 74 10.25 3.07 1.88
N SER A 75 9.32 4.00 1.74
CA SER A 75 9.13 4.82 0.53
C SER A 75 9.44 6.29 0.83
N ASN A 76 9.55 7.08 -0.22
CA ASN A 76 9.92 8.51 -0.16
C ASN A 76 11.21 8.74 0.67
N ILE A 77 12.22 7.87 0.50
CA ILE A 77 13.44 7.90 1.33
C ILE A 77 14.15 9.24 1.23
N THR A 78 14.13 9.86 0.06
CA THR A 78 14.74 11.16 -0.22
C THR A 78 13.90 12.34 0.26
N GLU A 79 12.66 12.09 0.69
CA GLU A 79 11.70 13.14 1.08
C GLU A 79 11.59 14.27 0.05
N PRO A 80 11.36 13.95 -1.23
CA PRO A 80 11.42 14.95 -2.27
C PRO A 80 10.29 15.97 -2.11
N THR A 81 10.57 17.19 -2.57
CA THR A 81 9.59 18.28 -2.61
C THR A 81 9.03 18.39 -4.02
N ILE A 82 7.72 18.43 -4.15
CA ILE A 82 7.03 18.78 -5.39
C ILE A 82 6.88 20.28 -5.40
N GLU A 83 7.50 20.94 -6.36
CA GLU A 83 7.36 22.37 -6.60
C GLU A 83 6.30 22.58 -7.67
N TRP A 84 5.25 23.31 -7.35
CA TRP A 84 4.24 23.75 -8.31
C TRP A 84 4.58 25.17 -8.79
N GLU A 85 4.47 25.41 -10.08
CA GLU A 85 4.66 26.75 -10.61
C GLU A 85 3.74 27.76 -9.91
N ASN A 86 4.36 28.75 -9.27
CA ASN A 86 3.69 29.87 -8.56
C ASN A 86 2.80 29.46 -7.37
N ALA A 87 3.06 28.34 -6.73
CA ALA A 87 2.28 27.87 -5.59
C ALA A 87 3.15 27.24 -4.49
N THR A 88 2.49 26.86 -3.41
CA THR A 88 3.08 26.19 -2.25
C THR A 88 3.73 24.86 -2.65
N THR A 89 4.87 24.55 -2.10
CA THR A 89 5.55 23.25 -2.26
C THR A 89 4.91 22.17 -1.40
N GLN A 90 4.81 20.94 -1.92
CA GLN A 90 4.40 19.76 -1.16
C GLN A 90 5.60 18.85 -0.92
N LYS A 91 5.97 18.65 0.32
CA LYS A 91 7.02 17.69 0.70
C LYS A 91 6.39 16.30 0.82
N LEU A 92 6.96 15.31 0.14
CA LEU A 92 6.62 13.91 0.33
C LEU A 92 7.35 13.40 1.59
N VAL A 93 6.58 12.99 2.59
CA VAL A 93 7.12 12.49 3.85
C VAL A 93 7.53 11.03 3.68
N ARG A 94 8.65 10.65 4.29
CA ARG A 94 9.10 9.25 4.32
C ARG A 94 8.09 8.38 5.07
N HIS A 95 7.80 7.22 4.51
CA HIS A 95 6.95 6.22 5.14
C HIS A 95 7.72 4.94 5.41
N TYR A 96 7.43 4.33 6.53
CA TYR A 96 7.94 3.04 6.95
C TYR A 96 6.80 2.03 7.01
N TYR A 97 7.08 0.82 6.59
CA TYR A 97 6.12 -0.26 6.56
C TYR A 97 6.70 -1.51 7.19
N LEU A 98 5.90 -2.16 8.03
CA LEU A 98 6.14 -3.51 8.54
C LEU A 98 4.95 -4.38 8.17
N ILE A 99 5.22 -5.51 7.55
CA ILE A 99 4.24 -6.58 7.36
C ILE A 99 4.74 -7.85 8.00
N SER A 100 3.88 -8.59 8.68
CA SER A 100 4.21 -9.92 9.18
C SER A 100 2.95 -10.78 9.23
N GLY A 101 3.09 -12.06 8.95
CA GLY A 101 1.98 -13.00 8.97
C GLY A 101 2.45 -14.44 9.11
N TYR A 102 1.47 -15.29 9.41
CA TYR A 102 1.69 -16.71 9.62
C TYR A 102 0.61 -17.50 8.87
N TYR A 103 1.01 -18.60 8.21
CA TYR A 103 0.10 -19.54 7.56
C TYR A 103 -0.13 -20.73 8.47
N HIS A 104 -1.36 -20.90 8.93
CA HIS A 104 -1.77 -22.02 9.74
C HIS A 104 -2.68 -22.96 8.95
N GLN A 105 -2.19 -24.15 8.67
CA GLN A 105 -2.95 -25.17 7.97
C GLN A 105 -3.99 -25.79 8.94
N ILE A 106 -5.28 -25.53 8.68
CA ILE A 106 -6.40 -26.09 9.47
C ILE A 106 -6.77 -27.49 8.93
N SER A 107 -6.77 -27.67 7.63
CA SER A 107 -7.02 -28.92 6.94
C SER A 107 -6.26 -28.97 5.61
N ASN A 108 -6.32 -30.08 4.90
CA ASN A 108 -5.65 -30.23 3.58
C ASN A 108 -6.09 -29.18 2.54
N THR A 109 -7.24 -28.54 2.75
CA THR A 109 -7.82 -27.57 1.80
C THR A 109 -8.05 -26.19 2.42
N ILE A 110 -7.88 -26.04 3.73
CA ILE A 110 -8.17 -24.78 4.43
C ILE A 110 -6.94 -24.33 5.19
N SER A 111 -6.52 -23.11 4.91
CA SER A 111 -5.48 -22.42 5.70
C SER A 111 -5.98 -21.05 6.20
N LEU A 112 -5.48 -20.66 7.36
CA LEU A 112 -5.72 -19.37 7.99
C LEU A 112 -4.42 -18.56 7.94
N ASN A 113 -4.53 -17.29 7.53
CA ASN A 113 -3.40 -16.36 7.49
C ASN A 113 -3.70 -15.12 8.35
N PRO A 114 -3.45 -15.18 9.67
CA PRO A 114 -3.40 -13.98 10.49
C PRO A 114 -2.15 -13.16 10.12
N SER A 115 -2.31 -11.84 10.07
CA SER A 115 -1.22 -10.94 9.74
C SER A 115 -1.41 -9.55 10.33
N ILE A 116 -0.33 -8.80 10.40
CA ILE A 116 -0.32 -7.40 10.79
C ILE A 116 0.32 -6.56 9.69
N PHE A 117 -0.16 -5.34 9.53
CA PHE A 117 0.44 -4.32 8.70
C PHE A 117 0.55 -3.02 9.49
N LEU A 118 1.77 -2.53 9.65
CA LEU A 118 2.05 -1.26 10.30
C LEU A 118 2.60 -0.29 9.25
N LYS A 119 2.03 0.90 9.21
CA LYS A 119 2.47 2.03 8.41
C LYS A 119 2.76 3.20 9.34
N SER A 120 3.87 3.91 9.13
CA SER A 120 4.22 5.10 9.90
C SER A 120 4.98 6.12 9.05
N ASP A 121 4.72 7.39 9.28
CA ASP A 121 5.50 8.51 8.74
C ASP A 121 6.50 9.10 9.77
N GLY A 122 6.67 8.42 10.91
CA GLY A 122 7.50 8.86 12.02
C GLY A 122 6.79 9.78 13.02
N VAL A 123 5.61 10.30 12.69
CA VAL A 123 4.78 11.14 13.56
C VAL A 123 3.49 10.40 13.91
N THR A 124 2.84 9.84 12.90
CA THR A 124 1.63 9.05 13.04
C THR A 124 1.89 7.61 12.66
N SER A 125 1.13 6.69 13.23
CA SER A 125 1.22 5.27 12.92
C SER A 125 -0.17 4.66 12.80
N GLN A 126 -0.34 3.79 11.83
CA GLN A 126 -1.55 3.03 11.57
C GLN A 126 -1.23 1.55 11.66
N LEU A 127 -2.01 0.81 12.43
CA LEU A 127 -1.89 -0.64 12.57
C LEU A 127 -3.16 -1.31 12.07
N ASP A 128 -3.00 -2.21 11.12
CA ASP A 128 -4.04 -3.10 10.60
C ASP A 128 -3.78 -4.52 11.10
N ILE A 129 -4.79 -5.15 11.68
CA ILE A 129 -4.77 -6.55 12.10
C ILE A 129 -5.69 -7.30 11.15
N ASN A 130 -5.14 -8.30 10.48
CA ASN A 130 -5.83 -8.99 9.39
C ASN A 130 -5.93 -10.47 9.68
N THR A 131 -6.98 -11.09 9.15
CA THR A 131 -7.08 -12.54 9.07
C THR A 131 -7.75 -12.93 7.77
N ASN A 132 -7.13 -13.85 7.04
CA ASN A 132 -7.65 -14.40 5.80
C ASN A 132 -7.81 -15.92 5.94
N LEU A 133 -8.95 -16.42 5.50
CA LEU A 133 -9.20 -17.85 5.31
C LEU A 133 -9.04 -18.15 3.83
N ILE A 134 -8.22 -19.14 3.52
CA ILE A 134 -7.87 -19.53 2.16
C ILE A 134 -8.40 -20.96 1.94
N TYR A 135 -9.14 -21.16 0.88
CA TYR A 135 -9.73 -22.46 0.51
C TYR A 135 -9.12 -22.95 -0.80
N ASP A 136 -8.53 -24.16 -0.76
CA ASP A 136 -7.94 -24.88 -1.90
C ASP A 136 -6.93 -24.03 -2.71
N ASP A 137 -6.26 -23.08 -2.03
CA ASP A 137 -5.36 -22.08 -2.63
C ASP A 137 -5.99 -21.27 -3.79
N LYS A 138 -7.33 -21.36 -3.94
CA LYS A 138 -8.07 -20.73 -5.04
C LYS A 138 -8.92 -19.56 -4.62
N ILE A 139 -9.61 -19.69 -3.50
CA ILE A 139 -10.55 -18.66 -3.01
C ILE A 139 -10.10 -18.22 -1.63
N TRP A 140 -10.14 -16.96 -1.37
CA TRP A 140 -9.84 -16.41 -0.05
C TRP A 140 -10.85 -15.35 0.35
N GLY A 141 -11.07 -15.23 1.64
CA GLY A 141 -11.87 -14.18 2.23
C GLY A 141 -11.34 -13.80 3.58
N GLY A 142 -11.47 -12.56 3.96
CA GLY A 142 -10.88 -12.08 5.19
C GLY A 142 -11.48 -10.81 5.75
N LEU A 143 -11.01 -10.49 6.93
CA LEU A 143 -11.33 -9.27 7.66
C LEU A 143 -10.02 -8.58 8.04
N SER A 144 -10.03 -7.27 7.92
CA SER A 144 -8.99 -6.38 8.45
C SER A 144 -9.60 -5.38 9.40
N TYR A 145 -9.01 -5.21 10.56
CA TYR A 145 -9.36 -4.16 11.49
C TYR A 145 -8.23 -3.13 11.55
N ARG A 146 -8.52 -1.94 11.04
CA ARG A 146 -7.64 -0.78 11.12
C ARG A 146 -7.95 -0.04 12.41
N LEU A 147 -7.00 -0.05 13.34
CA LEU A 147 -7.20 0.46 14.68
C LEU A 147 -7.75 1.89 14.70
N GLY A 148 -8.95 2.03 15.28
CA GLY A 148 -9.60 3.34 15.47
C GLY A 148 -10.15 3.99 14.19
N GLU A 149 -10.13 3.30 13.05
CA GLU A 149 -10.47 3.90 11.75
C GLU A 149 -11.56 3.12 11.01
N SER A 150 -11.32 1.84 10.71
CA SER A 150 -12.24 1.08 9.85
C SER A 150 -12.16 -0.44 10.02
N ILE A 151 -13.18 -1.11 9.50
CA ILE A 151 -13.21 -2.56 9.29
C ILE A 151 -13.29 -2.79 7.79
N VAL A 152 -12.37 -3.60 7.25
CA VAL A 152 -12.34 -3.95 5.85
C VAL A 152 -12.72 -5.42 5.67
N ILE A 153 -13.68 -5.67 4.78
CA ILE A 153 -14.06 -7.01 4.35
C ILE A 153 -13.39 -7.25 3.01
N LEU A 154 -12.66 -8.37 2.90
CA LEU A 154 -11.90 -8.71 1.70
C LEU A 154 -12.35 -10.07 1.16
N SER A 155 -12.32 -10.21 -0.14
CA SER A 155 -12.54 -11.50 -0.80
C SER A 155 -11.81 -11.52 -2.14
N GLY A 156 -11.42 -12.70 -2.59
CA GLY A 156 -10.80 -12.84 -3.89
C GLY A 156 -10.64 -14.28 -4.31
N MET A 157 -10.15 -14.44 -5.54
CA MET A 157 -9.90 -15.75 -6.12
C MET A 157 -8.70 -15.72 -7.06
N ASN A 158 -8.04 -16.86 -7.18
CA ASN A 158 -7.09 -17.16 -8.23
C ASN A 158 -7.88 -17.74 -9.42
N ILE A 159 -8.13 -16.91 -10.45
CA ILE A 159 -8.88 -17.32 -11.65
C ILE A 159 -8.07 -18.35 -12.44
N THR A 160 -6.77 -18.12 -12.54
CA THR A 160 -5.78 -19.05 -13.06
C THR A 160 -4.55 -19.04 -12.15
N GLU A 161 -3.52 -19.85 -12.45
CA GLU A 161 -2.24 -19.80 -11.72
C GLU A 161 -1.60 -18.40 -11.76
N ASP A 162 -1.82 -17.65 -12.83
CA ASP A 162 -1.19 -16.37 -13.08
C ASP A 162 -2.13 -15.17 -12.87
N LEU A 163 -3.47 -15.38 -12.90
CA LEU A 163 -4.47 -14.32 -12.84
C LEU A 163 -5.24 -14.37 -11.51
N LYS A 164 -5.21 -13.27 -10.79
CA LYS A 164 -5.87 -13.09 -9.48
C LYS A 164 -6.84 -11.93 -9.53
N PHE A 165 -7.98 -12.09 -8.87
CA PHE A 165 -8.97 -11.04 -8.68
C PHE A 165 -9.29 -10.89 -7.20
N GLY A 166 -9.52 -9.67 -6.76
CA GLY A 166 -9.91 -9.35 -5.39
C GLY A 166 -10.84 -8.16 -5.32
N VAL A 167 -11.62 -8.11 -4.28
CA VAL A 167 -12.50 -7.01 -3.93
C VAL A 167 -12.38 -6.74 -2.43
N SER A 168 -12.41 -5.48 -2.04
CA SER A 168 -12.48 -5.07 -0.64
C SER A 168 -13.52 -3.99 -0.44
N TYR A 169 -14.20 -4.05 0.71
CA TYR A 169 -15.14 -3.03 1.15
C TYR A 169 -14.70 -2.51 2.51
N ASP A 170 -14.39 -1.22 2.56
CA ASP A 170 -13.94 -0.52 3.76
C ASP A 170 -15.13 0.19 4.41
N VAL A 171 -15.43 -0.21 5.65
CA VAL A 171 -16.47 0.39 6.49
C VAL A 171 -15.79 1.28 7.53
N VAL A 172 -15.86 2.58 7.31
CA VAL A 172 -15.26 3.57 8.20
C VAL A 172 -16.09 3.70 9.48
N VAL A 173 -15.44 3.51 10.64
CA VAL A 173 -16.10 3.55 11.96
C VAL A 173 -15.85 4.85 12.72
N ASN A 174 -14.99 5.72 12.20
CA ASN A 174 -14.73 7.04 12.79
C ASN A 174 -15.78 8.10 12.37
N SER A 175 -15.57 9.35 12.76
CA SER A 175 -16.51 10.46 12.50
C SER A 175 -16.64 10.84 11.02
N ILE A 176 -15.65 10.52 10.19
CA ILE A 176 -15.66 10.76 8.72
C ILE A 176 -16.19 9.51 8.04
N LYS A 177 -17.51 9.38 7.96
CA LYS A 177 -18.19 8.20 7.40
C LYS A 177 -18.17 8.22 5.86
N GLN A 178 -17.06 7.82 5.25
CA GLN A 178 -16.98 7.62 3.81
C GLN A 178 -16.43 6.22 3.54
N ASN A 179 -17.33 5.29 3.25
CA ASN A 179 -16.98 3.92 2.88
C ASN A 179 -16.34 3.89 1.50
N SER A 180 -15.46 2.92 1.25
CA SER A 180 -14.86 2.71 -0.06
C SER A 180 -15.01 1.27 -0.53
N LEU A 181 -15.05 1.10 -1.86
CA LEU A 181 -15.05 -0.18 -2.55
C LEU A 181 -13.86 -0.21 -3.50
N GLU A 182 -13.03 -1.24 -3.40
CA GLU A 182 -11.84 -1.39 -4.20
C GLU A 182 -11.84 -2.72 -4.96
N PHE A 183 -11.30 -2.70 -6.18
CA PHE A 183 -11.11 -3.87 -7.01
C PHE A 183 -9.63 -4.03 -7.33
N MET A 184 -9.14 -5.26 -7.26
CA MET A 184 -7.78 -5.62 -7.60
C MET A 184 -7.77 -6.67 -8.71
N LEU A 185 -6.95 -6.46 -9.72
CA LEU A 185 -6.61 -7.45 -10.73
C LEU A 185 -5.09 -7.59 -10.77
N GLY A 186 -4.59 -8.80 -10.57
CA GLY A 186 -3.17 -9.11 -10.59
C GLY A 186 -2.85 -10.17 -11.63
N TYR A 187 -1.80 -9.96 -12.43
CA TYR A 187 -1.30 -10.93 -13.38
C TYR A 187 0.21 -11.15 -13.19
N CYS A 188 0.62 -12.41 -13.10
CA CYS A 188 2.03 -12.79 -12.98
C CYS A 188 2.56 -13.23 -14.34
N PHE A 189 3.56 -12.53 -14.85
CA PHE A 189 4.30 -12.96 -16.04
C PHE A 189 5.41 -13.93 -15.62
N LYS A 190 5.44 -15.12 -16.21
CA LYS A 190 6.59 -16.05 -16.12
C LYS A 190 7.60 -15.62 -17.20
N ILE A 191 8.74 -15.10 -16.77
CA ILE A 191 9.86 -14.69 -17.65
C ILE A 191 10.87 -15.84 -17.69
#